data_9d5a05b3cf12c3bd234be4e538045b27
#
_entry.id   9d5a05b3cf12c3bd234be4e538045b27
#
_cell.length_a   1.000
_cell.length_b   1.000
_cell.length_c   1.000
_cell.angle_alpha   90.00
_cell.angle_beta   90.00
_cell.angle_gamma   90.00
#
_symmetry.space_group_name_H-M   'P 1'
#
loop_
_entity.id
_entity.type
_entity.pdbx_description
1 polymer ?
#
loop_
_entity_poly.entity_id
_entity_poly.type
_entity_poly.pdbx_seq_one_letter_code
_entity_poly.pdbx_strand_id
1 'polypeptide(L)'
;MKKRTKEILAILDEQYGREYVCYLNYETPWQLLIATMLSAQCTDARVNIVTADLFQKYDTLEKFANADLKELEQDIKPTGFYHNKAKNIIACTRDLLYRFGGAVPRSLEDLTSLAGVGRKTANVIRGNIYHDPSVVVDTHVKRISKIGRAHV
;
A
#
# COMPACT_ATOMS: atom_id res chain seq x y z
N MET A 1 -8.59 30.15 0.53
CA MET A 1 -9.53 29.00 0.46
C MET A 1 -10.96 29.54 0.54
N LYS A 2 -11.87 29.09 -0.35
CA LYS A 2 -13.28 29.56 -0.39
C LYS A 2 -14.00 29.18 0.92
N LYS A 3 -14.94 30.05 1.42
CA LYS A 3 -15.70 29.84 2.66
C LYS A 3 -16.35 28.44 2.73
N ARG A 4 -17.02 28.04 1.65
CA ARG A 4 -17.64 26.70 1.52
C ARG A 4 -16.65 25.54 1.71
N THR A 5 -15.42 25.68 1.19
CA THR A 5 -14.39 24.64 1.35
C THR A 5 -13.97 24.48 2.82
N LYS A 6 -13.85 25.58 3.56
CA LYS A 6 -13.54 25.54 5.01
C LYS A 6 -14.66 24.86 5.80
N GLU A 7 -15.92 25.17 5.50
CA GLU A 7 -17.08 24.54 6.12
C GLU A 7 -17.13 23.02 5.88
N ILE A 8 -16.89 22.59 4.63
CA ILE A 8 -16.84 21.16 4.27
C ILE A 8 -15.71 20.45 5.04
N LEU A 9 -14.52 21.06 5.09
CA LEU A 9 -13.39 20.45 5.82
C LEU A 9 -13.66 20.36 7.30
N ALA A 10 -14.30 21.39 7.91
CA ALA A 10 -14.66 21.37 9.32
C ALA A 10 -15.65 20.22 9.63
N ILE A 11 -16.66 20.01 8.80
CA ILE A 11 -17.61 18.90 8.95
C ILE A 11 -16.91 17.54 8.82
N LEU A 12 -15.98 17.41 7.85
CA LEU A 12 -15.22 16.17 7.68
C LEU A 12 -14.29 15.91 8.88
N ASP A 13 -13.62 16.94 9.38
CA ASP A 13 -12.76 16.84 10.57
C ASP A 13 -13.58 16.43 11.82
N GLU A 14 -14.80 16.96 11.97
CA GLU A 14 -15.69 16.59 13.07
C GLU A 14 -16.17 15.15 12.97
N GLN A 15 -16.52 14.69 11.75
CA GLN A 15 -17.10 13.37 11.54
C GLN A 15 -16.08 12.25 11.50
N TYR A 16 -14.89 12.49 10.96
CA TYR A 16 -13.85 11.48 10.72
C TYR A 16 -12.57 11.66 11.54
N GLY A 17 -12.46 12.78 12.27
CA GLY A 17 -11.24 13.15 12.99
C GLY A 17 -10.17 13.73 12.05
N ARG A 18 -9.07 14.18 12.65
CA ARG A 18 -7.90 14.74 11.94
C ARG A 18 -6.71 13.79 11.89
N GLU A 19 -6.77 12.72 12.66
CA GLU A 19 -5.69 11.76 12.71
C GLU A 19 -5.82 10.76 11.58
N TYR A 20 -4.73 10.62 10.84
CA TYR A 20 -4.62 9.62 9.79
C TYR A 20 -4.19 8.29 10.41
N VAL A 21 -5.04 7.26 10.26
CA VAL A 21 -4.75 5.91 10.74
C VAL A 21 -4.56 4.97 9.56
N CYS A 22 -3.42 4.29 9.52
CA CYS A 22 -3.21 3.18 8.60
C CYS A 22 -3.84 1.92 9.20
N TYR A 23 -4.76 1.29 8.48
CA TYR A 23 -5.43 0.07 8.92
C TYR A 23 -4.64 -1.21 8.66
N LEU A 24 -3.57 -1.14 7.87
CA LEU A 24 -2.66 -2.26 7.65
C LEU A 24 -1.66 -2.36 8.81
N ASN A 25 -1.44 -3.56 9.32
CA ASN A 25 -0.47 -3.83 10.37
C ASN A 25 0.93 -4.00 9.77
N TYR A 26 1.90 -3.25 10.28
CA TYR A 26 3.30 -3.32 9.85
C TYR A 26 4.23 -2.81 10.95
N GLU A 27 5.46 -3.30 10.96
CA GLU A 27 6.54 -2.85 11.85
C GLU A 27 7.65 -2.13 11.05
N THR A 28 7.83 -2.50 9.80
CA THR A 28 8.87 -1.96 8.92
C THR A 28 8.28 -1.39 7.63
N PRO A 29 8.98 -0.44 6.95
CA PRO A 29 8.52 0.13 5.68
C PRO A 29 8.25 -0.91 4.58
N TRP A 30 9.09 -1.96 4.48
CA TRP A 30 8.89 -3.00 3.47
C TRP A 30 7.68 -3.90 3.79
N GLN A 31 7.36 -4.12 5.08
CA GLN A 31 6.13 -4.82 5.48
C GLN A 31 4.89 -4.04 5.02
N LEU A 32 4.87 -2.71 5.22
CA LEU A 32 3.77 -1.89 4.71
C LEU A 32 3.66 -1.97 3.19
N LEU A 33 4.79 -1.96 2.48
CA LEU A 33 4.79 -2.07 1.02
C LEU A 33 4.16 -3.40 0.56
N ILE A 34 4.58 -4.53 1.13
CA ILE A 34 4.02 -5.86 0.82
C ILE A 34 2.54 -5.93 1.20
N ALA A 35 2.16 -5.48 2.40
CA ALA A 35 0.77 -5.46 2.84
C ALA A 35 -0.10 -4.62 1.90
N THR A 36 0.38 -3.46 1.43
CA THR A 36 -0.32 -2.63 0.45
C THR A 36 -0.45 -3.32 -0.91
N MET A 37 0.56 -4.06 -1.35
CA MET A 37 0.46 -4.87 -2.58
C MET A 37 -0.59 -5.97 -2.43
N LEU A 38 -0.67 -6.60 -1.26
CA LEU A 38 -1.67 -7.63 -0.94
C LEU A 38 -3.09 -7.06 -0.83
N SER A 39 -3.25 -5.79 -0.45
CA SER A 39 -4.56 -5.13 -0.31
C SER A 39 -5.24 -4.80 -1.65
N ALA A 40 -4.55 -4.97 -2.77
CA ALA A 40 -5.17 -4.81 -4.09
C ALA A 40 -6.35 -5.77 -4.26
N GLN A 41 -7.58 -5.22 -4.37
CA GLN A 41 -8.84 -5.95 -4.43
C GLN A 41 -9.05 -6.94 -3.25
N CYS A 42 -8.56 -6.57 -2.07
CA CYS A 42 -8.73 -7.32 -0.84
C CYS A 42 -8.94 -6.34 0.33
N THR A 43 -9.69 -6.74 1.34
CA THR A 43 -9.91 -5.91 2.53
C THR A 43 -8.68 -5.89 3.43
N ASP A 44 -8.42 -4.76 4.10
CA ASP A 44 -7.29 -4.64 5.03
C ASP A 44 -7.38 -5.66 6.17
N ALA A 45 -8.58 -5.95 6.68
CA ALA A 45 -8.79 -6.98 7.70
C ALA A 45 -8.31 -8.37 7.24
N ARG A 46 -8.60 -8.75 5.99
CA ARG A 46 -8.13 -10.02 5.42
C ARG A 46 -6.62 -10.02 5.23
N VAL A 47 -6.06 -8.90 4.76
CA VAL A 47 -4.60 -8.75 4.61
C VAL A 47 -3.92 -8.89 5.96
N ASN A 48 -4.41 -8.24 7.01
CA ASN A 48 -3.82 -8.32 8.35
C ASN A 48 -3.80 -9.74 8.93
N ILE A 49 -4.84 -10.54 8.65
CA ILE A 49 -4.86 -11.96 9.05
C ILE A 49 -3.74 -12.73 8.34
N VAL A 50 -3.60 -12.54 7.02
CA VAL A 50 -2.58 -13.26 6.24
C VAL A 50 -1.17 -12.80 6.58
N THR A 51 -0.95 -11.49 6.75
CA THR A 51 0.37 -10.95 7.03
C THR A 51 0.89 -11.28 8.42
N ALA A 52 0.01 -11.58 9.39
CA ALA A 52 0.42 -12.01 10.73
C ALA A 52 1.29 -13.27 10.69
N ASP A 53 0.89 -14.28 9.92
CA ASP A 53 1.66 -15.51 9.74
C ASP A 53 2.79 -15.33 8.71
N LEU A 54 2.50 -14.58 7.64
CA LEU A 54 3.43 -14.37 6.53
C LEU A 54 4.72 -13.69 7.00
N PHE A 55 4.64 -12.63 7.82
CA PHE A 55 5.81 -11.91 8.32
C PHE A 55 6.57 -12.65 9.42
N GLN A 56 5.97 -13.67 10.05
CA GLN A 56 6.70 -14.59 10.91
C GLN A 56 7.52 -15.59 10.10
N LYS A 57 6.96 -16.09 9.00
CA LYS A 57 7.62 -17.05 8.10
C LYS A 57 8.72 -16.36 7.28
N TYR A 58 8.43 -15.20 6.72
CA TYR A 58 9.34 -14.38 5.92
C TYR A 58 9.68 -13.09 6.70
N ASP A 59 10.50 -13.21 7.72
CA ASP A 59 10.84 -12.12 8.66
C ASP A 59 11.87 -11.13 8.13
N THR A 60 12.45 -11.41 6.94
CA THR A 60 13.43 -10.54 6.26
C THR A 60 13.12 -10.40 4.78
N LEU A 61 13.65 -9.33 4.15
CA LEU A 61 13.56 -9.13 2.70
C LEU A 61 14.22 -10.25 1.91
N GLU A 62 15.33 -10.78 2.42
CA GLU A 62 16.07 -11.88 1.80
C GLU A 62 15.22 -13.15 1.71
N LYS A 63 14.45 -13.45 2.75
CA LYS A 63 13.53 -14.59 2.74
C LYS A 63 12.44 -14.43 1.68
N PHE A 64 11.87 -13.24 1.53
CA PHE A 64 10.92 -12.96 0.43
C PHE A 64 11.57 -13.03 -0.94
N ALA A 65 12.76 -12.46 -1.11
CA ALA A 65 13.48 -12.45 -2.39
C ALA A 65 13.87 -13.85 -2.88
N ASN A 66 14.09 -14.77 -1.94
CA ASN A 66 14.47 -16.17 -2.18
C ASN A 66 13.30 -17.15 -1.97
N ALA A 67 12.08 -16.65 -1.74
CA ALA A 67 10.92 -17.50 -1.53
C ALA A 67 10.63 -18.37 -2.75
N ASP A 68 10.21 -19.62 -2.49
CA ASP A 68 9.62 -20.45 -3.53
C ASP A 68 8.29 -19.85 -3.99
N LEU A 69 8.15 -19.67 -5.31
CA LEU A 69 6.97 -19.01 -5.87
C LEU A 69 5.67 -19.74 -5.51
N LYS A 70 5.66 -21.07 -5.60
CA LYS A 70 4.46 -21.86 -5.35
C LYS A 70 4.09 -21.86 -3.87
N GLU A 71 5.08 -21.88 -3.01
CA GLU A 71 4.89 -21.80 -1.56
C GLU A 71 4.31 -20.43 -1.18
N LEU A 72 4.91 -19.33 -1.66
CA LEU A 72 4.40 -17.98 -1.42
C LEU A 72 2.98 -17.79 -1.98
N GLU A 73 2.68 -18.35 -3.15
CA GLU A 73 1.32 -18.35 -3.72
C GLU A 73 0.30 -19.00 -2.78
N GLN A 74 0.63 -20.11 -2.13
CA GLN A 74 -0.26 -20.76 -1.17
C GLN A 74 -0.44 -19.91 0.10
N ASP A 75 0.65 -19.33 0.62
CA ASP A 75 0.61 -18.51 1.82
C ASP A 75 -0.28 -17.26 1.65
N ILE A 76 -0.25 -16.63 0.47
CA ILE A 76 -1.04 -15.41 0.19
C ILE A 76 -2.36 -15.66 -0.53
N LYS A 77 -2.71 -16.91 -0.82
CA LYS A 77 -3.92 -17.31 -1.56
C LYS A 77 -5.21 -16.65 -1.07
N PRO A 78 -5.44 -16.48 0.24
CA PRO A 78 -6.67 -15.85 0.74
C PRO A 78 -6.83 -14.38 0.33
N THR A 79 -5.79 -13.71 -0.16
CA THR A 79 -5.85 -12.30 -0.61
C THR A 79 -6.35 -12.13 -2.05
N GLY A 80 -6.51 -13.23 -2.80
CA GLY A 80 -6.90 -13.21 -4.21
C GLY A 80 -5.78 -12.74 -5.16
N PHE A 81 -5.91 -13.03 -6.44
CA PHE A 81 -4.91 -12.68 -7.49
C PHE A 81 -3.47 -13.07 -7.13
N TYR A 82 -3.33 -14.15 -6.36
CA TYR A 82 -2.11 -14.54 -5.68
C TYR A 82 -0.95 -14.87 -6.62
N HIS A 83 -1.19 -15.38 -7.82
CA HIS A 83 -0.13 -15.67 -8.80
C HIS A 83 0.65 -14.41 -9.19
N ASN A 84 -0.04 -13.32 -9.55
CA ASN A 84 0.59 -12.07 -9.91
C ASN A 84 1.18 -11.36 -8.68
N LYS A 85 0.48 -11.43 -7.54
CA LYS A 85 0.96 -10.85 -6.28
C LYS A 85 2.26 -11.49 -5.84
N ALA A 86 2.36 -12.83 -5.82
CA ALA A 86 3.58 -13.55 -5.43
C ALA A 86 4.77 -13.20 -6.33
N LYS A 87 4.58 -13.22 -7.65
CA LYS A 87 5.62 -12.80 -8.61
C LYS A 87 6.11 -11.38 -8.35
N ASN A 88 5.17 -10.45 -8.18
CA ASN A 88 5.50 -9.05 -7.94
C ASN A 88 6.20 -8.85 -6.59
N ILE A 89 5.79 -9.54 -5.53
CA ILE A 89 6.44 -9.46 -4.22
C ILE A 89 7.90 -9.94 -4.31
N ILE A 90 8.15 -11.10 -4.91
CA ILE A 90 9.52 -11.63 -5.08
C ILE A 90 10.37 -10.66 -5.92
N ALA A 91 9.86 -10.15 -7.03
CA ALA A 91 10.59 -9.21 -7.87
C ALA A 91 10.84 -7.88 -7.15
N CYS A 92 9.83 -7.33 -6.47
CA CYS A 92 9.93 -6.10 -5.70
C CYS A 92 10.98 -6.22 -4.57
N THR A 93 10.97 -7.30 -3.81
CA THR A 93 11.92 -7.51 -2.71
C THR A 93 13.35 -7.72 -3.22
N ARG A 94 13.53 -8.36 -4.37
CA ARG A 94 14.84 -8.43 -5.05
C ARG A 94 15.32 -7.05 -5.47
N ASP A 95 14.46 -6.23 -6.08
CA ASP A 95 14.80 -4.86 -6.45
C ASP A 95 15.17 -4.02 -5.23
N LEU A 96 14.43 -4.14 -4.11
CA LEU A 96 14.77 -3.45 -2.85
C LEU A 96 16.17 -3.82 -2.37
N LEU A 97 16.52 -5.11 -2.39
CA LEU A 97 17.84 -5.57 -1.94
C LEU A 97 18.98 -5.10 -2.85
N TYR A 98 18.84 -5.32 -4.17
CA TYR A 98 19.94 -5.12 -5.12
C TYR A 98 20.10 -3.68 -5.62
N ARG A 99 19.00 -2.92 -5.72
CA ARG A 99 19.02 -1.54 -6.22
C ARG A 99 19.00 -0.51 -5.11
N PHE A 100 18.37 -0.81 -3.98
CA PHE A 100 18.13 0.15 -2.90
C PHE A 100 18.75 -0.28 -1.55
N GLY A 101 19.60 -1.32 -1.54
CA GLY A 101 20.32 -1.76 -0.33
C GLY A 101 19.42 -2.20 0.81
N GLY A 102 18.21 -2.72 0.50
CA GLY A 102 17.21 -3.15 1.48
C GLY A 102 16.31 -2.03 2.01
N ALA A 103 16.53 -0.78 1.60
CA ALA A 103 15.69 0.35 1.99
C ALA A 103 14.52 0.55 1.01
N VAL A 104 13.36 0.94 1.53
CA VAL A 104 12.24 1.36 0.69
C VAL A 104 12.50 2.78 0.18
N PRO A 105 12.49 3.05 -1.14
CA PRO A 105 12.81 4.38 -1.65
C PRO A 105 11.72 5.40 -1.32
N ARG A 106 12.10 6.68 -1.25
CA ARG A 106 11.17 7.78 -0.95
C ARG A 106 10.55 8.40 -2.18
N SER A 107 11.28 8.46 -3.31
CA SER A 107 10.79 9.13 -4.52
C SER A 107 9.63 8.37 -5.15
N LEU A 108 8.69 9.11 -5.76
CA LEU A 108 7.59 8.50 -6.50
C LEU A 108 8.10 7.67 -7.68
N GLU A 109 9.14 8.15 -8.35
CA GLU A 109 9.76 7.51 -9.51
C GLU A 109 10.36 6.17 -9.13
N ASP A 110 11.20 6.12 -8.09
CA ASP A 110 11.82 4.88 -7.62
C ASP A 110 10.78 3.88 -7.12
N LEU A 111 9.79 4.33 -6.33
CA LEU A 111 8.71 3.47 -5.85
C LEU A 111 7.92 2.86 -7.01
N THR A 112 7.56 3.64 -8.02
CA THR A 112 6.79 3.12 -9.16
C THR A 112 7.63 2.31 -10.13
N SER A 113 8.96 2.31 -10.02
CA SER A 113 9.85 1.41 -10.74
C SER A 113 9.86 -0.02 -10.21
N LEU A 114 9.37 -0.23 -8.97
CA LEU A 114 9.29 -1.53 -8.35
C LEU A 114 8.13 -2.36 -8.92
N ALA A 115 8.35 -3.67 -9.06
CA ALA A 115 7.33 -4.58 -9.58
C ALA A 115 6.06 -4.56 -8.72
N GLY A 116 4.89 -4.38 -9.36
CA GLY A 116 3.59 -4.35 -8.69
C GLY A 116 3.29 -3.08 -7.88
N VAL A 117 4.14 -2.07 -7.94
CA VAL A 117 3.97 -0.80 -7.23
C VAL A 117 3.49 0.28 -8.19
N GLY A 118 2.20 0.59 -8.11
CA GLY A 118 1.60 1.71 -8.84
C GLY A 118 1.64 3.01 -8.03
N ARG A 119 1.21 4.12 -8.65
CA ARG A 119 1.15 5.45 -8.01
C ARG A 119 0.35 5.45 -6.70
N LYS A 120 -0.75 4.69 -6.63
CA LYS A 120 -1.55 4.60 -5.40
C LYS A 120 -0.72 3.99 -4.26
N THR A 121 -0.10 2.83 -4.50
CA THR A 121 0.76 2.14 -3.52
C THR A 121 1.94 3.03 -3.11
N ALA A 122 2.61 3.67 -4.08
CA ALA A 122 3.70 4.59 -3.81
C ALA A 122 3.26 5.76 -2.90
N ASN A 123 2.09 6.34 -3.12
CA ASN A 123 1.57 7.41 -2.28
C ASN A 123 1.18 6.93 -0.86
N VAL A 124 0.73 5.69 -0.70
CA VAL A 124 0.52 5.09 0.62
C VAL A 124 1.84 5.04 1.39
N ILE A 125 2.91 4.55 0.76
CA ILE A 125 4.24 4.49 1.37
C ILE A 125 4.76 5.88 1.70
N ARG A 126 4.69 6.83 0.77
CA ARG A 126 5.14 8.20 0.97
C ARG A 126 4.42 8.89 2.12
N GLY A 127 3.11 8.73 2.21
CA GLY A 127 2.31 9.32 3.28
C GLY A 127 2.58 8.69 4.65
N ASN A 128 2.62 7.36 4.73
CA ASN A 128 2.71 6.66 6.02
C ASN A 128 4.14 6.59 6.57
N ILE A 129 5.14 6.36 5.71
CA ILE A 129 6.53 6.16 6.15
C ILE A 129 7.31 7.47 6.16
N TYR A 130 7.14 8.28 5.13
CA TYR A 130 7.93 9.49 4.93
C TYR A 130 7.19 10.77 5.31
N HIS A 131 5.89 10.67 5.66
CA HIS A 131 5.03 11.81 5.97
C HIS A 131 5.02 12.88 4.87
N ASP A 132 5.29 12.45 3.62
CA ASP A 132 5.23 13.33 2.46
C ASP A 132 3.77 13.69 2.15
N PRO A 133 3.45 14.96 1.87
CA PRO A 133 2.12 15.34 1.39
C PRO A 133 1.77 14.58 0.13
N SER A 134 0.88 13.59 0.24
CA SER A 134 0.47 12.75 -0.88
C SER A 134 -1.02 12.42 -0.78
N VAL A 135 -1.67 12.32 -1.93
CA VAL A 135 -3.08 11.93 -2.00
C VAL A 135 -3.19 10.52 -2.57
N VAL A 136 -3.77 9.63 -1.79
CA VAL A 136 -4.08 8.27 -2.24
C VAL A 136 -5.38 8.29 -3.04
N VAL A 137 -5.26 8.26 -4.36
CA VAL A 137 -6.42 8.26 -5.27
C VAL A 137 -6.80 6.83 -5.61
N ASP A 138 -7.79 6.32 -4.91
CA ASP A 138 -8.39 5.02 -5.20
C ASP A 138 -9.62 5.14 -6.11
N THR A 139 -10.29 4.01 -6.36
CA THR A 139 -11.50 3.98 -7.20
C THR A 139 -12.66 4.76 -6.59
N HIS A 140 -12.75 4.86 -5.26
CA HIS A 140 -13.79 5.59 -4.56
C HIS A 140 -13.57 7.10 -4.68
N VAL A 141 -12.36 7.58 -4.40
CA VAL A 141 -11.98 8.99 -4.58
C VAL A 141 -12.22 9.42 -6.03
N LYS A 142 -11.79 8.60 -7.00
CA LYS A 142 -12.00 8.88 -8.43
C LYS A 142 -13.48 8.96 -8.80
N ARG A 143 -14.31 8.08 -8.27
CA ARG A 143 -15.76 8.07 -8.51
C ARG A 143 -16.44 9.29 -7.89
N ILE A 144 -16.18 9.57 -6.62
CA ILE A 144 -16.79 10.70 -5.88
C ILE A 144 -16.42 12.03 -6.52
N SER A 145 -15.15 12.20 -6.90
CA SER A 145 -14.67 13.41 -7.55
C SER A 145 -15.33 13.66 -8.93
N LYS A 146 -15.71 12.59 -9.65
CA LYS A 146 -16.46 12.70 -10.92
C LYS A 146 -17.91 13.11 -10.70
N ILE A 147 -18.58 12.59 -9.67
CA ILE A 147 -19.97 12.95 -9.35
C ILE A 147 -20.07 14.45 -9.05
N GLY A 148 -19.13 15.01 -8.30
CA GLY A 148 -19.09 16.45 -7.99
C GLY A 148 -18.87 17.36 -9.20
N ARG A 149 -18.37 16.86 -10.32
CA ARG A 149 -18.21 17.60 -11.57
C ARG A 149 -19.43 17.56 -12.49
N ALA A 150 -20.35 16.65 -12.28
CA ALA A 150 -21.55 16.52 -13.10
C ALA A 150 -22.61 17.60 -12.84
N HIS A 151 -22.40 18.47 -11.86
CA HIS A 151 -23.31 19.55 -11.46
C HIS A 151 -22.65 20.96 -11.53
N VAL A 152 -21.60 21.12 -12.31
CA VAL A 152 -21.00 22.43 -12.59
C VAL A 152 -21.17 22.78 -14.05
#